data_7646bea269a4e7e4d609518525210a5a
#
_entry.id   7646bea269a4e7e4d609518525210a5a
#
_cell.length_a   1.000
_cell.length_b   1.000
_cell.length_c   1.000
_cell.angle_alpha   90.00
_cell.angle_beta   90.00
_cell.angle_gamma   90.00
#
_symmetry.space_group_name_H-M   'P 1'
#
loop_
_entity.id
_entity.type
_entity.pdbx_description
1 polymer ?
#
loop_
_entity_poly.entity_id
_entity_poly.type
_entity_poly.pdbx_seq_one_letter_code
_entity_poly.pdbx_strand_id
1 'polypeptide(L)'
;TMPIHLSVQANTVNAAAVKFWQERGLTRVILSRELSLEEIAEIRQQCPDMELEVFVHGALCIAYSGRCLLSGYFNHRDANQGACTNACRWNYQVHPARQDETGGFLLEEKLRPGEYLPIEEDEHGTYIMNSKDLRAVQHLAQLMAIGIDSFKIEGRTKSHYYVARTAQIYRQAIEAAWANKPFETHLLTELENLANRGYTEGFFRRHTHDHHQNYELRNTQLGRQQWVGEVMATVAEQSGWLTIEVKNHFAVGDQLELLRPQGNLKFQLTQMENTMGIPITVAPGSGHQVNIKTPVLETNVRFGLLVRTEG
;
A
#
# COMPACT_ATOMS: atom_id res chain seq x y z
N THR A 1 -6.16 18.22 27.32
CA THR A 1 -4.87 18.02 26.62
C THR A 1 -5.10 17.07 25.45
N MET A 2 -4.50 17.38 24.31
CA MET A 2 -4.59 16.54 23.12
C MET A 2 -3.68 15.30 23.30
N PRO A 3 -4.15 14.07 22.99
CA PRO A 3 -3.31 12.89 22.98
C PRO A 3 -2.14 13.03 21.98
N ILE A 4 -0.93 12.65 22.38
CA ILE A 4 0.27 12.73 21.53
C ILE A 4 0.72 11.31 21.19
N HIS A 5 0.88 11.06 19.87
CA HIS A 5 1.36 9.79 19.32
C HIS A 5 2.80 9.94 18.84
N LEU A 6 3.67 9.01 19.22
CA LEU A 6 5.04 8.97 18.77
C LEU A 6 5.14 8.37 17.38
N SER A 7 5.78 9.10 16.45
CA SER A 7 6.03 8.61 15.10
C SER A 7 7.02 7.43 15.08
N VAL A 8 6.87 6.53 14.11
CA VAL A 8 7.85 5.48 13.79
C VAL A 8 9.26 6.03 13.53
N GLN A 9 9.37 7.28 13.15
CA GLN A 9 10.65 7.95 12.91
C GLN A 9 11.51 8.13 14.16
N ALA A 10 10.92 7.98 15.37
CA ALA A 10 11.69 7.91 16.61
C ALA A 10 12.44 6.59 16.79
N ASN A 11 12.24 5.62 15.87
CA ASN A 11 12.91 4.31 15.86
C ASN A 11 12.80 3.57 17.20
N THR A 12 11.58 3.40 17.69
CA THR A 12 11.30 2.74 18.97
C THR A 12 11.26 1.22 18.75
N VAL A 13 12.25 0.52 19.32
CA VAL A 13 12.51 -0.90 19.05
C VAL A 13 12.53 -1.79 20.31
N ASN A 14 12.25 -1.24 21.49
CA ASN A 14 12.26 -2.01 22.74
C ASN A 14 11.37 -1.38 23.82
N ALA A 15 11.06 -2.16 24.86
CA ALA A 15 10.21 -1.74 25.96
C ALA A 15 10.79 -0.57 26.76
N ALA A 16 12.11 -0.47 26.91
CA ALA A 16 12.73 0.64 27.65
C ALA A 16 12.47 1.98 26.96
N ALA A 17 12.57 2.01 25.62
CA ALA A 17 12.24 3.20 24.85
C ALA A 17 10.73 3.53 24.93
N VAL A 18 9.85 2.54 24.91
CA VAL A 18 8.40 2.77 25.09
C VAL A 18 8.09 3.37 26.45
N LYS A 19 8.66 2.82 27.54
CA LYS A 19 8.50 3.35 28.92
C LYS A 19 8.99 4.78 29.02
N PHE A 20 10.13 5.09 28.41
CA PHE A 20 10.67 6.45 28.38
C PHE A 20 9.68 7.45 27.79
N TRP A 21 9.01 7.09 26.68
CA TRP A 21 8.01 7.96 26.08
C TRP A 21 6.70 8.03 26.86
N GLN A 22 6.30 6.93 27.51
CA GLN A 22 5.15 6.88 28.41
C GLN A 22 5.31 7.85 29.60
N GLU A 23 6.47 7.85 30.22
CA GLU A 23 6.81 8.77 31.31
C GLU A 23 6.74 10.25 30.91
N ARG A 24 6.85 10.54 29.60
CA ARG A 24 6.72 11.89 29.03
C ARG A 24 5.30 12.24 28.60
N GLY A 25 4.34 11.39 28.94
CA GLY A 25 2.92 11.65 28.72
C GLY A 25 2.44 11.35 27.28
N LEU A 26 3.21 10.62 26.46
CA LEU A 26 2.73 10.12 25.19
C LEU A 26 1.74 8.98 25.42
N THR A 27 0.69 8.93 24.60
CA THR A 27 -0.41 7.97 24.76
C THR A 27 -0.33 6.79 23.80
N ARG A 28 0.40 6.95 22.67
CA ARG A 28 0.61 5.88 21.68
C ARG A 28 2.01 5.91 21.11
N VAL A 29 2.58 4.74 20.86
CA VAL A 29 3.86 4.57 20.17
C VAL A 29 3.63 3.77 18.90
N ILE A 30 4.11 4.31 17.76
CA ILE A 30 4.18 3.59 16.48
C ILE A 30 5.53 2.87 16.47
N LEU A 31 5.49 1.54 16.61
CA LEU A 31 6.68 0.71 16.68
C LEU A 31 7.41 0.66 15.33
N SER A 32 8.72 0.44 15.39
CA SER A 32 9.56 0.25 14.22
C SER A 32 9.18 -1.03 13.46
N ARG A 33 9.37 -1.01 12.14
CA ARG A 33 9.05 -2.15 11.24
C ARG A 33 10.06 -3.29 11.34
N GLU A 34 11.17 -3.07 12.02
CA GLU A 34 12.27 -4.01 12.18
C GLU A 34 12.02 -5.06 13.29
N LEU A 35 10.90 -4.95 14.00
CA LEU A 35 10.53 -5.85 15.10
C LEU A 35 9.86 -7.13 14.61
N SER A 36 10.23 -8.25 15.24
CA SER A 36 9.51 -9.51 15.12
C SER A 36 8.24 -9.55 15.96
N LEU A 37 7.37 -10.53 15.71
CA LEU A 37 6.15 -10.74 16.51
C LEU A 37 6.47 -11.02 17.98
N GLU A 38 7.56 -11.75 18.25
CA GLU A 38 8.03 -12.05 19.59
C GLU A 38 8.48 -10.80 20.33
N GLU A 39 9.26 -9.93 19.68
CA GLU A 39 9.70 -8.65 20.26
C GLU A 39 8.53 -7.70 20.51
N ILE A 40 7.55 -7.66 19.61
CA ILE A 40 6.31 -6.89 19.80
C ILE A 40 5.52 -7.41 21.00
N ALA A 41 5.42 -8.74 21.15
CA ALA A 41 4.75 -9.36 22.30
C ALA A 41 5.48 -9.04 23.62
N GLU A 42 6.82 -9.08 23.62
CA GLU A 42 7.63 -8.68 24.78
C GLU A 42 7.41 -7.22 25.16
N ILE A 43 7.39 -6.30 24.19
CA ILE A 43 7.10 -4.89 24.42
C ILE A 43 5.71 -4.72 25.04
N ARG A 44 4.68 -5.39 24.50
CA ARG A 44 3.31 -5.33 25.05
C ARG A 44 3.25 -5.83 26.48
N GLN A 45 3.93 -6.93 26.75
CA GLN A 45 3.96 -7.53 28.11
C GLN A 45 4.58 -6.59 29.14
N GLN A 46 5.63 -5.85 28.75
CA GLN A 46 6.33 -4.91 29.63
C GLN A 46 5.69 -3.53 29.70
N CYS A 47 4.84 -3.17 28.74
CA CYS A 47 4.17 -1.86 28.63
C CYS A 47 2.67 -2.04 28.37
N PRO A 48 1.91 -2.63 29.33
CA PRO A 48 0.51 -2.99 29.11
C PRO A 48 -0.42 -1.79 28.90
N ASP A 49 -0.08 -0.63 29.49
CA ASP A 49 -0.92 0.57 29.48
C ASP A 49 -0.62 1.52 28.31
N MET A 50 0.42 1.26 27.51
CA MET A 50 0.76 2.08 26.34
C MET A 50 0.01 1.56 25.11
N GLU A 51 -0.69 2.44 24.37
CA GLU A 51 -1.22 2.07 23.08
C GLU A 51 -0.08 1.82 22.08
N LEU A 52 -0.09 0.66 21.42
CA LEU A 52 0.89 0.25 20.44
C LEU A 52 0.27 0.20 19.03
N GLU A 53 0.93 0.84 18.08
CA GLU A 53 0.57 0.83 16.68
C GLU A 53 1.69 0.17 15.86
N VAL A 54 1.32 -0.73 14.92
CA VAL A 54 2.27 -1.41 14.03
C VAL A 54 1.87 -1.23 12.57
N PHE A 55 2.87 -1.11 11.70
CA PHE A 55 2.63 -1.16 10.26
C PHE A 55 2.32 -2.59 9.82
N VAL A 56 1.27 -2.73 9.03
CA VAL A 56 0.83 -4.04 8.52
C VAL A 56 0.78 -4.12 7.00
N HIS A 57 0.82 -2.97 6.29
CA HIS A 57 0.77 -2.95 4.83
C HIS A 57 1.43 -1.73 4.22
N GLY A 58 1.94 -1.89 3.00
CA GLY A 58 2.43 -0.82 2.16
C GLY A 58 3.96 -0.77 2.03
N ALA A 59 4.49 0.36 1.59
CA ALA A 59 5.90 0.49 1.31
C ALA A 59 6.78 0.20 2.53
N LEU A 60 7.66 -0.80 2.40
CA LEU A 60 8.73 -1.04 3.37
C LEU A 60 9.93 -0.17 3.00
N CYS A 61 10.49 0.55 3.98
CA CYS A 61 11.69 1.35 3.79
C CYS A 61 12.93 0.45 3.78
N ILE A 62 13.90 0.76 2.91
CA ILE A 62 15.19 0.05 2.88
C ILE A 62 16.11 0.45 4.04
N ALA A 63 15.93 1.66 4.57
CA ALA A 63 16.67 2.15 5.72
C ALA A 63 15.90 1.90 7.02
N TYR A 64 16.62 1.86 8.13
CA TYR A 64 16.00 1.85 9.46
C TYR A 64 15.01 3.00 9.62
N SER A 65 13.96 2.76 10.39
CA SER A 65 12.93 3.74 10.69
C SER A 65 13.56 5.03 11.24
N GLY A 66 13.27 6.17 10.61
CA GLY A 66 13.83 7.46 10.96
C GLY A 66 15.31 7.71 10.55
N ARG A 67 15.88 6.89 9.66
CA ARG A 67 17.31 7.00 9.24
C ARG A 67 17.50 7.16 7.73
N CYS A 68 16.42 7.27 6.96
CA CYS A 68 16.52 7.42 5.51
C CYS A 68 16.92 8.84 5.11
N LEU A 69 18.06 8.99 4.44
CA LEU A 69 18.54 10.27 3.92
C LEU A 69 18.33 10.43 2.41
N LEU A 70 17.96 9.36 1.71
CA LEU A 70 18.00 9.28 0.26
C LEU A 70 17.13 10.34 -0.43
N SER A 71 15.90 10.51 0.03
CA SER A 71 14.98 11.50 -0.53
C SER A 71 15.43 12.94 -0.27
N GLY A 72 16.05 13.20 0.88
CA GLY A 72 16.68 14.48 1.18
C GLY A 72 17.88 14.75 0.28
N TYR A 73 18.73 13.74 0.08
CA TYR A 73 19.91 13.85 -0.77
C TYR A 73 19.57 14.17 -2.24
N PHE A 74 18.60 13.45 -2.82
CA PHE A 74 18.25 13.63 -4.24
C PHE A 74 17.33 14.82 -4.54
N ASN A 75 16.43 15.17 -3.63
CA ASN A 75 15.34 16.10 -3.93
C ASN A 75 15.18 17.21 -2.89
N HIS A 76 16.07 17.30 -1.91
CA HIS A 76 15.94 18.22 -0.77
C HIS A 76 14.58 18.06 -0.02
N ARG A 77 14.00 16.85 -0.08
CA ARG A 77 12.75 16.49 0.59
C ARG A 77 13.02 15.37 1.58
N ASP A 78 13.19 15.75 2.83
CA ASP A 78 13.57 14.82 3.88
C ASP A 78 12.46 13.81 4.19
N ALA A 79 12.75 12.53 4.01
CA ALA A 79 11.85 11.42 4.35
C ALA A 79 11.51 11.39 5.84
N ASN A 80 12.44 11.79 6.70
CA ASN A 80 12.27 11.82 8.15
C ASN A 80 11.34 12.93 8.61
N GLN A 81 11.07 13.91 7.75
CA GLN A 81 10.06 14.96 7.96
C GLN A 81 8.71 14.67 7.26
N GLY A 82 8.51 13.43 6.81
CA GLY A 82 7.29 13.02 6.13
C GLY A 82 7.21 13.40 4.64
N ALA A 83 8.29 13.94 4.04
CA ALA A 83 8.32 14.43 2.66
C ALA A 83 9.00 13.45 1.67
N CYS A 84 9.00 12.15 1.96
CA CYS A 84 9.63 11.12 1.13
C CYS A 84 9.15 11.14 -0.32
N THR A 85 10.10 11.16 -1.27
CA THR A 85 9.84 11.09 -2.73
C THR A 85 9.88 9.67 -3.27
N ASN A 86 10.10 8.66 -2.42
CA ASN A 86 10.32 7.26 -2.81
C ASN A 86 11.49 7.09 -3.79
N ALA A 87 12.56 7.90 -3.66
CA ALA A 87 13.73 7.83 -4.53
C ALA A 87 14.34 6.42 -4.59
N CYS A 88 14.29 5.64 -3.49
CA CYS A 88 14.69 4.24 -3.47
C CYS A 88 13.88 3.31 -4.40
N ARG A 89 12.85 3.81 -5.06
CA ARG A 89 11.93 3.03 -5.91
C ARG A 89 11.87 3.55 -7.35
N TRP A 90 12.73 4.49 -7.71
CA TRP A 90 12.86 4.97 -9.08
C TRP A 90 13.50 3.92 -9.99
N ASN A 91 13.39 4.13 -11.26
CA ASN A 91 13.94 3.20 -12.24
C ASN A 91 15.35 3.66 -12.63
N TYR A 92 16.36 3.00 -12.10
CA TYR A 92 17.77 3.32 -12.34
C TYR A 92 18.37 2.43 -13.42
N GLN A 93 19.34 2.98 -14.18
CA GLN A 93 20.24 2.23 -15.05
C GLN A 93 21.64 2.19 -14.42
N VAL A 94 22.30 1.03 -14.48
CA VAL A 94 23.65 0.86 -13.97
C VAL A 94 24.63 1.07 -15.11
N HIS A 95 25.60 1.99 -14.93
CA HIS A 95 26.66 2.27 -15.86
C HIS A 95 28.02 2.04 -15.20
N PRO A 96 29.03 1.50 -15.93
CA PRO A 96 30.40 1.46 -15.42
C PRO A 96 30.90 2.89 -15.12
N ALA A 97 31.54 3.09 -13.99
CA ALA A 97 32.19 4.38 -13.68
C ALA A 97 33.34 4.64 -14.63
N ARG A 98 33.35 5.76 -15.34
CA ARG A 98 34.33 6.05 -16.40
C ARG A 98 35.68 6.53 -15.91
N GLN A 99 35.88 6.80 -14.62
CA GLN A 99 37.05 7.51 -14.10
C GLN A 99 37.77 6.85 -12.94
N ASP A 100 37.45 5.61 -12.60
CA ASP A 100 37.95 5.03 -11.37
C ASP A 100 38.47 3.62 -11.64
N GLU A 101 39.74 3.38 -11.35
CA GLU A 101 40.41 2.07 -11.42
C GLU A 101 39.84 1.06 -10.38
N THR A 102 38.92 1.52 -9.49
CA THR A 102 38.31 0.72 -8.43
C THR A 102 37.11 -0.10 -8.86
N GLY A 103 36.65 0.03 -10.14
CA GLY A 103 35.56 -0.77 -10.67
C GLY A 103 34.17 -0.33 -10.17
N GLY A 104 34.00 0.92 -9.76
CA GLY A 104 32.74 1.48 -9.32
C GLY A 104 31.62 1.44 -10.39
N PHE A 105 30.38 1.48 -9.94
CA PHE A 105 29.21 1.57 -10.81
C PHE A 105 28.50 2.90 -10.62
N LEU A 106 27.79 3.33 -11.66
CA LEU A 106 26.95 4.51 -11.64
C LEU A 106 25.49 4.11 -11.92
N LEU A 107 24.57 4.71 -11.19
CA LEU A 107 23.15 4.60 -11.44
C LEU A 107 22.65 5.81 -12.21
N GLU A 108 21.82 5.58 -13.21
CA GLU A 108 21.07 6.61 -13.92
C GLU A 108 19.58 6.32 -13.80
N GLU A 109 18.82 7.32 -13.37
CA GLU A 109 17.36 7.19 -13.36
C GLU A 109 16.80 7.48 -14.77
N LYS A 110 15.95 6.60 -15.32
CA LYS A 110 15.50 6.64 -16.72
C LYS A 110 14.79 7.93 -17.14
N LEU A 111 14.11 8.60 -16.21
CA LEU A 111 13.43 9.87 -16.46
C LEU A 111 14.36 11.09 -16.27
N ARG A 112 15.63 10.85 -15.88
CA ARG A 112 16.68 11.86 -15.68
C ARG A 112 17.97 11.45 -16.39
N PRO A 113 17.96 11.34 -17.72
CA PRO A 113 19.13 10.92 -18.47
C PRO A 113 20.27 11.94 -18.32
N GLY A 114 21.48 11.43 -18.11
CA GLY A 114 22.69 12.24 -17.88
C GLY A 114 22.99 12.58 -16.42
N GLU A 115 22.07 12.29 -15.47
CA GLU A 115 22.32 12.40 -14.04
C GLU A 115 22.85 11.07 -13.51
N TYR A 116 24.14 10.97 -13.29
CA TYR A 116 24.81 9.75 -12.81
C TYR A 116 25.06 9.81 -11.30
N LEU A 117 24.69 8.75 -10.59
CA LEU A 117 24.82 8.61 -9.14
C LEU A 117 25.77 7.47 -8.83
N PRO A 118 26.80 7.67 -8.00
CA PRO A 118 27.71 6.59 -7.62
C PRO A 118 26.96 5.55 -6.77
N ILE A 119 27.29 4.29 -7.01
CA ILE A 119 26.84 3.15 -6.21
C ILE A 119 28.05 2.43 -5.66
N GLU A 120 27.99 2.08 -4.40
CA GLU A 120 29.00 1.30 -3.73
C GLU A 120 28.42 -0.05 -3.31
N GLU A 121 29.20 -1.10 -3.49
CA GLU A 121 28.95 -2.44 -3.00
C GLU A 121 30.13 -2.84 -2.12
N ASP A 122 29.85 -3.24 -0.89
CA ASP A 122 30.85 -3.76 0.04
C ASP A 122 30.43 -5.15 0.57
N GLU A 123 31.27 -5.74 1.41
CA GLU A 123 31.00 -7.04 2.04
C GLU A 123 29.76 -7.06 2.98
N HIS A 124 29.16 -5.89 3.25
CA HIS A 124 27.97 -5.74 4.07
C HIS A 124 26.71 -5.54 3.25
N GLY A 125 26.79 -5.36 1.93
CA GLY A 125 25.66 -5.31 1.00
C GLY A 125 25.80 -4.32 -0.14
N THR A 126 24.85 -4.41 -1.05
CA THR A 126 24.68 -3.50 -2.16
C THR A 126 23.63 -2.46 -1.79
N TYR A 127 23.97 -1.18 -1.95
CA TYR A 127 23.08 -0.06 -1.60
C TYR A 127 22.09 0.29 -2.71
N ILE A 128 21.56 -0.72 -3.40
CA ILE A 128 20.50 -0.59 -4.39
C ILE A 128 19.17 -1.13 -3.83
N MET A 129 18.21 -0.41 -3.97
CA MET A 129 17.06 -0.09 -3.18
C MET A 129 15.75 -0.50 -3.84
N ASN A 130 15.46 -1.80 -3.91
CA ASN A 130 14.17 -2.30 -4.38
C ASN A 130 13.50 -3.19 -3.34
N SER A 131 13.22 -2.63 -2.15
CA SER A 131 12.50 -3.37 -1.11
C SER A 131 11.08 -3.73 -1.54
N LYS A 132 10.69 -4.98 -1.26
CA LYS A 132 9.31 -5.45 -1.40
C LYS A 132 8.37 -4.64 -0.51
N ASP A 133 7.08 -4.62 -0.85
CA ASP A 133 6.07 -4.00 -0.02
C ASP A 133 5.69 -4.93 1.15
N LEU A 134 5.44 -4.35 2.33
CA LEU A 134 4.96 -5.10 3.50
C LEU A 134 3.54 -5.58 3.26
N ARG A 135 3.27 -6.86 3.56
CA ARG A 135 1.93 -7.45 3.63
C ARG A 135 1.87 -8.41 4.83
N ALA A 136 1.15 -8.02 5.85
CA ALA A 136 1.02 -8.78 7.10
C ALA A 136 -0.43 -9.16 7.44
N VAL A 137 -1.32 -9.19 6.46
CA VAL A 137 -2.75 -9.48 6.65
C VAL A 137 -2.99 -10.85 7.32
N GLN A 138 -2.17 -11.84 7.03
CA GLN A 138 -2.21 -13.16 7.64
C GLN A 138 -1.79 -13.20 9.12
N HIS A 139 -1.13 -12.16 9.62
CA HIS A 139 -0.67 -12.04 11.00
C HIS A 139 -1.62 -11.26 11.91
N LEU A 140 -2.74 -10.74 11.38
CA LEU A 140 -3.65 -9.90 12.16
C LEU A 140 -4.21 -10.59 13.39
N ALA A 141 -4.63 -11.86 13.28
CA ALA A 141 -5.11 -12.61 14.43
C ALA A 141 -4.05 -12.73 15.54
N GLN A 142 -2.79 -12.93 15.17
CA GLN A 142 -1.68 -13.01 16.12
C GLN A 142 -1.38 -11.63 16.74
N LEU A 143 -1.35 -10.57 15.94
CA LEU A 143 -1.15 -9.19 16.43
C LEU A 143 -2.29 -8.75 17.36
N MET A 144 -3.55 -9.14 17.05
CA MET A 144 -4.70 -8.91 17.93
C MET A 144 -4.58 -9.68 19.25
N ALA A 145 -4.12 -10.94 19.19
CA ALA A 145 -3.88 -11.75 20.39
C ALA A 145 -2.75 -11.20 21.27
N ILE A 146 -1.71 -10.59 20.67
CA ILE A 146 -0.66 -9.86 21.37
C ILE A 146 -1.24 -8.62 22.07
N GLY A 147 -2.33 -8.04 21.58
CA GLY A 147 -2.97 -6.84 22.12
C GLY A 147 -2.51 -5.56 21.44
N ILE A 148 -2.24 -5.58 20.14
CA ILE A 148 -1.96 -4.37 19.37
C ILE A 148 -3.23 -3.55 19.18
N ASP A 149 -3.15 -2.25 19.49
CA ASP A 149 -4.29 -1.35 19.50
C ASP A 149 -4.61 -0.75 18.13
N SER A 150 -3.60 -0.63 17.24
CA SER A 150 -3.76 0.02 15.94
C SER A 150 -2.92 -0.64 14.85
N PHE A 151 -3.54 -0.88 13.69
CA PHE A 151 -2.89 -1.41 12.48
C PHE A 151 -2.76 -0.31 11.43
N LYS A 152 -1.53 -0.03 11.02
CA LYS A 152 -1.22 1.07 10.10
C LYS A 152 -0.97 0.59 8.68
N ILE A 153 -1.71 1.17 7.73
CA ILE A 153 -1.54 0.96 6.30
C ILE A 153 -0.81 2.19 5.73
N GLU A 154 0.31 1.99 5.04
CA GLU A 154 1.01 3.04 4.31
C GLU A 154 0.50 3.10 2.87
N GLY A 155 -0.06 4.23 2.47
CA GLY A 155 -0.63 4.43 1.14
C GLY A 155 -0.57 5.88 0.65
N ARG A 156 0.25 6.75 1.25
CA ARG A 156 0.30 8.19 0.95
C ARG A 156 0.51 8.51 -0.53
N THR A 157 1.33 7.73 -1.22
CA THR A 157 1.65 7.92 -2.64
C THR A 157 0.89 6.97 -3.57
N LYS A 158 -0.06 6.24 -3.03
CA LYS A 158 -0.90 5.28 -3.75
C LYS A 158 -2.23 5.91 -4.18
N SER A 159 -2.91 5.29 -5.14
CA SER A 159 -4.24 5.72 -5.58
C SER A 159 -5.31 5.50 -4.50
N HIS A 160 -6.43 6.20 -4.60
CA HIS A 160 -7.59 5.97 -3.70
C HIS A 160 -8.09 4.53 -3.82
N TYR A 161 -8.04 3.95 -5.01
CA TYR A 161 -8.37 2.53 -5.23
C TYR A 161 -7.50 1.60 -4.39
N TYR A 162 -6.16 1.81 -4.40
CA TYR A 162 -5.24 1.03 -3.57
C TYR A 162 -5.60 1.12 -2.09
N VAL A 163 -5.82 2.34 -1.59
CA VAL A 163 -6.14 2.56 -0.17
C VAL A 163 -7.48 1.93 0.20
N ALA A 164 -8.52 2.14 -0.61
CA ALA A 164 -9.85 1.60 -0.36
C ALA A 164 -9.86 0.07 -0.38
N ARG A 165 -9.21 -0.55 -1.39
CA ARG A 165 -9.16 -2.01 -1.51
C ARG A 165 -8.35 -2.64 -0.38
N THR A 166 -7.20 -2.08 -0.05
CA THR A 166 -6.39 -2.54 1.08
C THR A 166 -7.17 -2.43 2.39
N ALA A 167 -7.78 -1.29 2.67
CA ALA A 167 -8.57 -1.11 3.89
C ALA A 167 -9.75 -2.10 3.98
N GLN A 168 -10.44 -2.36 2.87
CA GLN A 168 -11.52 -3.33 2.80
C GLN A 168 -11.05 -4.75 3.15
N ILE A 169 -9.92 -5.19 2.58
CA ILE A 169 -9.36 -6.52 2.81
C ILE A 169 -8.89 -6.66 4.26
N TYR A 170 -8.19 -5.66 4.78
CA TYR A 170 -7.75 -5.66 6.18
C TYR A 170 -8.94 -5.65 7.14
N ARG A 171 -10.02 -4.92 6.83
CA ARG A 171 -11.24 -4.93 7.63
C ARG A 171 -11.89 -6.32 7.68
N GLN A 172 -11.98 -7.00 6.55
CA GLN A 172 -12.49 -8.37 6.48
C GLN A 172 -11.65 -9.34 7.33
N ALA A 173 -10.32 -9.24 7.23
CA ALA A 173 -9.41 -10.09 8.02
C ALA A 173 -9.51 -9.81 9.52
N ILE A 174 -9.67 -8.54 9.94
CA ILE A 174 -9.89 -8.15 11.35
C ILE A 174 -11.21 -8.73 11.85
N GLU A 175 -12.29 -8.60 11.09
CA GLU A 175 -13.61 -9.11 11.48
C GLU A 175 -13.61 -10.65 11.58
N ALA A 176 -12.93 -11.33 10.66
CA ALA A 176 -12.76 -12.79 10.72
C ALA A 176 -11.97 -13.19 11.98
N ALA A 177 -10.85 -12.52 12.26
CA ALA A 177 -10.05 -12.77 13.46
C ALA A 177 -10.82 -12.48 14.75
N TRP A 178 -11.59 -11.39 14.79
CA TRP A 178 -12.45 -11.05 15.93
C TRP A 178 -13.52 -12.11 16.17
N ALA A 179 -14.06 -12.69 15.09
CA ALA A 179 -15.03 -13.78 15.16
C ALA A 179 -14.39 -15.17 15.36
N ASN A 180 -13.07 -15.25 15.64
CA ASN A 180 -12.30 -16.49 15.76
C ASN A 180 -12.43 -17.43 14.54
N LYS A 181 -12.62 -16.87 13.35
CA LYS A 181 -12.63 -17.62 12.09
C LYS A 181 -11.20 -17.81 11.58
N PRO A 182 -10.91 -18.92 10.87
CA PRO A 182 -9.61 -19.11 10.23
C PRO A 182 -9.35 -18.01 9.18
N PHE A 183 -8.08 -17.69 8.96
CA PHE A 183 -7.67 -16.74 7.94
C PHE A 183 -8.03 -17.25 6.53
N GLU A 184 -8.66 -16.41 5.74
CA GLU A 184 -9.06 -16.72 4.37
C GLU A 184 -7.94 -16.37 3.38
N THR A 185 -7.30 -17.40 2.83
CA THR A 185 -6.11 -17.23 1.96
C THR A 185 -6.38 -16.44 0.68
N HIS A 186 -7.63 -16.40 0.19
CA HIS A 186 -7.99 -15.59 -0.98
C HIS A 186 -7.71 -14.09 -0.78
N LEU A 187 -7.69 -13.59 0.46
CA LEU A 187 -7.34 -12.20 0.77
C LEU A 187 -5.91 -11.84 0.37
N LEU A 188 -4.99 -12.82 0.34
CA LEU A 188 -3.64 -12.62 -0.19
C LEU A 188 -3.67 -12.34 -1.70
N THR A 189 -4.41 -13.15 -2.45
CA THR A 189 -4.58 -13.00 -3.90
C THR A 189 -5.26 -11.67 -4.26
N GLU A 190 -6.22 -11.24 -3.46
CA GLU A 190 -6.88 -9.94 -3.64
C GLU A 190 -5.89 -8.77 -3.50
N LEU A 191 -4.95 -8.85 -2.55
CA LEU A 191 -3.88 -7.85 -2.41
C LEU A 191 -2.85 -7.93 -3.54
N GLU A 192 -2.58 -9.10 -4.10
CA GLU A 192 -1.70 -9.28 -5.25
C GLU A 192 -2.21 -8.59 -6.53
N ASN A 193 -3.52 -8.36 -6.64
CA ASN A 193 -4.11 -7.59 -7.73
C ASN A 193 -3.84 -6.08 -7.65
N LEU A 194 -3.30 -5.58 -6.54
CA LEU A 194 -2.89 -4.18 -6.40
C LEU A 194 -1.49 -3.97 -6.95
N ALA A 195 -1.22 -2.75 -7.43
CA ALA A 195 0.11 -2.38 -7.89
C ALA A 195 1.15 -2.48 -6.76
N ASN A 196 2.04 -3.48 -6.84
CA ASN A 196 3.03 -3.80 -5.82
C ASN A 196 4.38 -4.17 -6.45
N ARG A 197 5.42 -4.31 -5.63
CA ARG A 197 6.79 -4.73 -6.01
C ARG A 197 7.15 -6.12 -5.49
N GLY A 198 6.17 -6.99 -5.39
CA GLY A 198 6.25 -8.21 -4.60
C GLY A 198 6.01 -7.89 -3.13
N TYR A 199 5.52 -8.89 -2.41
CA TYR A 199 5.21 -8.74 -0.99
C TYR A 199 6.19 -9.50 -0.11
N THR A 200 6.39 -8.98 1.10
CA THR A 200 7.12 -9.62 2.19
C THR A 200 6.34 -9.44 3.50
N GLU A 201 6.51 -10.38 4.41
CA GLU A 201 6.03 -10.26 5.80
C GLU A 201 6.90 -9.29 6.64
N GLY A 202 7.91 -8.69 6.03
CA GLY A 202 8.89 -7.86 6.73
C GLY A 202 9.66 -8.69 7.77
N PHE A 203 9.91 -8.09 8.91
CA PHE A 203 10.68 -8.71 10.00
C PHE A 203 9.82 -9.52 10.97
N PHE A 204 8.52 -9.64 10.77
CA PHE A 204 7.63 -10.33 11.72
C PHE A 204 8.06 -11.78 12.02
N ARG A 205 8.65 -12.48 11.04
CA ARG A 205 9.21 -13.83 11.22
C ARG A 205 10.73 -13.93 11.11
N ARG A 206 11.45 -12.80 11.10
CA ARG A 206 12.91 -12.74 10.96
C ARG A 206 13.46 -13.57 9.80
N HIS A 207 12.92 -13.39 8.60
CA HIS A 207 13.47 -14.01 7.40
C HIS A 207 14.86 -13.42 7.04
N THR A 208 15.63 -14.18 6.27
CA THR A 208 16.92 -13.70 5.71
C THR A 208 16.73 -12.52 4.75
N HIS A 209 17.77 -11.71 4.55
CA HIS A 209 17.72 -10.48 3.74
C HIS A 209 17.17 -10.68 2.33
N ASP A 210 17.44 -11.83 1.69
CA ASP A 210 16.99 -12.15 0.33
C ASP A 210 15.47 -12.16 0.18
N HIS A 211 14.73 -12.45 1.23
CA HIS A 211 13.26 -12.44 1.20
C HIS A 211 12.64 -11.02 1.16
N HIS A 212 13.40 -10.00 1.57
CA HIS A 212 12.91 -8.63 1.68
C HIS A 212 13.16 -7.79 0.44
N GLN A 213 14.04 -8.24 -0.47
CA GLN A 213 14.44 -7.54 -1.67
C GLN A 213 13.84 -8.20 -2.92
N ASN A 214 13.54 -7.39 -3.91
CA ASN A 214 13.06 -7.87 -5.21
C ASN A 214 14.16 -7.71 -6.25
N TYR A 215 15.04 -8.69 -6.35
CA TYR A 215 16.11 -8.72 -7.35
C TYR A 215 15.64 -9.19 -8.73
N GLU A 216 14.52 -9.92 -8.81
CA GLU A 216 14.00 -10.52 -10.04
C GLU A 216 13.09 -9.57 -10.82
N LEU A 217 12.28 -8.78 -10.12
CA LEU A 217 11.27 -7.90 -10.72
C LEU A 217 11.72 -6.44 -10.62
N ARG A 218 12.26 -5.91 -11.72
CA ARG A 218 12.72 -4.52 -11.82
C ARG A 218 11.60 -3.47 -11.78
N ASN A 219 10.34 -3.88 -11.94
CA ASN A 219 9.19 -2.99 -12.06
C ASN A 219 8.06 -3.36 -11.09
N THR A 220 7.18 -2.41 -10.81
CA THR A 220 5.90 -2.65 -10.13
C THR A 220 5.07 -3.64 -10.94
N GLN A 221 4.61 -4.72 -10.32
CA GLN A 221 3.63 -5.60 -10.94
C GLN A 221 2.29 -4.87 -11.03
N LEU A 222 1.73 -4.83 -12.24
CA LEU A 222 0.34 -4.45 -12.44
C LEU A 222 -0.51 -5.70 -12.21
N GLY A 223 -1.44 -5.63 -11.27
CA GLY A 223 -2.40 -6.72 -11.05
C GLY A 223 -3.34 -6.91 -12.24
N ARG A 224 -4.07 -8.03 -12.25
CA ARG A 224 -5.09 -8.34 -13.27
C ARG A 224 -6.34 -7.43 -13.19
N GLN A 225 -6.38 -6.53 -12.22
CA GLN A 225 -7.49 -5.60 -12.01
C GLN A 225 -7.04 -4.17 -12.32
N GLN A 226 -7.83 -3.47 -13.12
CA GLN A 226 -7.62 -2.09 -13.47
C GLN A 226 -8.73 -1.22 -12.89
N TRP A 227 -8.38 -0.20 -12.11
CA TRP A 227 -9.33 0.82 -11.66
C TRP A 227 -9.77 1.67 -12.85
N VAL A 228 -11.07 1.63 -13.19
CA VAL A 228 -11.62 2.27 -14.40
C VAL A 228 -12.54 3.44 -14.11
N GLY A 229 -13.04 3.60 -12.89
CA GLY A 229 -13.89 4.76 -12.59
C GLY A 229 -14.31 4.89 -11.13
N GLU A 230 -14.93 6.03 -10.84
CA GLU A 230 -15.52 6.37 -9.54
C GLU A 230 -17.03 6.67 -9.72
N VAL A 231 -17.83 6.23 -8.76
CA VAL A 231 -19.26 6.55 -8.75
C VAL A 231 -19.47 7.97 -8.28
N MET A 232 -20.02 8.80 -9.14
CA MET A 232 -20.34 10.20 -8.87
C MET A 232 -21.74 10.36 -8.29
N ALA A 233 -22.73 9.69 -8.90
CA ALA A 233 -24.14 9.76 -8.51
C ALA A 233 -24.89 8.52 -8.97
N THR A 234 -26.06 8.31 -8.38
CA THR A 234 -27.10 7.43 -8.90
C THR A 234 -28.02 8.25 -9.78
N VAL A 235 -28.29 7.81 -11.01
CA VAL A 235 -29.19 8.53 -11.94
C VAL A 235 -30.65 8.45 -11.48
N ALA A 236 -31.03 7.36 -10.85
CA ALA A 236 -32.20 7.20 -9.99
C ALA A 236 -31.98 5.90 -9.20
N GLU A 237 -32.26 5.90 -7.88
CA GLU A 237 -32.01 4.73 -7.01
C GLU A 237 -32.72 3.44 -7.47
N GLN A 238 -33.85 3.56 -8.16
CA GLN A 238 -34.64 2.42 -8.67
C GLN A 238 -34.26 2.00 -10.10
N SER A 239 -33.51 2.79 -10.88
CA SER A 239 -33.24 2.50 -12.30
C SER A 239 -32.04 1.59 -12.54
N GLY A 240 -31.16 1.41 -11.56
CA GLY A 240 -29.91 0.67 -11.73
C GLY A 240 -28.90 1.38 -12.64
N TRP A 241 -28.98 2.68 -12.83
CA TRP A 241 -28.01 3.47 -13.58
C TRP A 241 -27.09 4.25 -12.64
N LEU A 242 -25.78 4.19 -12.89
CA LEU A 242 -24.76 4.92 -12.16
C LEU A 242 -24.01 5.85 -13.10
N THR A 243 -23.80 7.10 -12.66
CA THR A 243 -22.87 8.02 -13.31
C THR A 243 -21.46 7.74 -12.80
N ILE A 244 -20.55 7.45 -13.73
CA ILE A 244 -19.17 7.11 -13.46
C ILE A 244 -18.25 8.21 -13.99
N GLU A 245 -17.37 8.74 -13.15
CA GLU A 245 -16.21 9.48 -13.59
C GLU A 245 -15.15 8.48 -14.08
N VAL A 246 -14.85 8.52 -15.37
CA VAL A 246 -13.94 7.55 -16.00
C VAL A 246 -12.49 7.88 -15.62
N LYS A 247 -11.75 6.89 -15.17
CA LYS A 247 -10.31 7.00 -14.85
C LYS A 247 -9.44 6.27 -15.87
N ASN A 248 -9.90 5.14 -16.37
CA ASN A 248 -9.27 4.37 -17.42
C ASN A 248 -10.33 3.81 -18.39
N HIS A 249 -9.87 3.41 -19.58
CA HIS A 249 -10.72 2.84 -20.63
C HIS A 249 -11.45 1.57 -20.17
N PHE A 250 -12.74 1.45 -20.51
CA PHE A 250 -13.52 0.22 -20.42
C PHE A 250 -14.66 0.22 -21.46
N ALA A 251 -15.26 -0.93 -21.74
CA ALA A 251 -16.24 -1.11 -22.78
C ALA A 251 -17.41 -2.00 -22.36
N VAL A 252 -18.51 -1.91 -23.11
CA VAL A 252 -19.61 -2.87 -23.02
C VAL A 252 -19.07 -4.27 -23.33
N GLY A 253 -19.43 -5.23 -22.49
CA GLY A 253 -18.91 -6.61 -22.51
C GLY A 253 -17.87 -6.90 -21.43
N ASP A 254 -17.20 -5.88 -20.90
CA ASP A 254 -16.20 -6.06 -19.85
C ASP A 254 -16.81 -6.62 -18.56
N GLN A 255 -16.00 -7.43 -17.85
CA GLN A 255 -16.29 -7.87 -16.49
C GLN A 255 -15.88 -6.77 -15.50
N LEU A 256 -16.84 -6.24 -14.80
CA LEU A 256 -16.65 -5.16 -13.85
C LEU A 256 -16.93 -5.61 -12.42
N GLU A 257 -16.24 -5.00 -11.48
CA GLU A 257 -16.50 -5.13 -10.05
C GLU A 257 -16.71 -3.74 -9.45
N LEU A 258 -17.85 -3.51 -8.84
CA LEU A 258 -18.15 -2.31 -8.08
C LEU A 258 -17.76 -2.56 -6.61
N LEU A 259 -16.71 -1.88 -6.16
CA LEU A 259 -16.23 -1.92 -4.78
C LEU A 259 -17.08 -0.98 -3.92
N ARG A 260 -17.59 -1.48 -2.81
CA ARG A 260 -18.43 -0.74 -1.86
C ARG A 260 -18.10 -1.14 -0.42
N PRO A 261 -18.32 -0.27 0.58
CA PRO A 261 -18.12 -0.62 1.99
C PRO A 261 -18.96 -1.84 2.44
N GLN A 262 -20.15 -2.03 1.86
CA GLN A 262 -21.09 -3.10 2.23
C GLN A 262 -20.84 -4.43 1.49
N GLY A 263 -19.83 -4.50 0.64
CA GLY A 263 -19.50 -5.67 -0.18
C GLY A 263 -19.49 -5.34 -1.67
N ASN A 264 -18.74 -6.11 -2.42
CA ASN A 264 -18.51 -5.88 -3.84
C ASN A 264 -19.59 -6.53 -4.69
N LEU A 265 -19.84 -5.93 -5.86
CA LEU A 265 -20.77 -6.46 -6.86
C LEU A 265 -20.00 -6.72 -8.16
N LYS A 266 -19.96 -7.97 -8.60
CA LYS A 266 -19.40 -8.36 -9.90
C LYS A 266 -20.51 -8.48 -10.94
N PHE A 267 -20.31 -7.90 -12.11
CA PHE A 267 -21.28 -7.96 -13.22
C PHE A 267 -20.59 -7.76 -14.56
N GLN A 268 -21.23 -8.22 -15.64
CA GLN A 268 -20.85 -7.88 -16.99
C GLN A 268 -21.55 -6.58 -17.39
N LEU A 269 -20.81 -5.61 -17.94
CA LEU A 269 -21.37 -4.37 -18.44
C LEU A 269 -22.16 -4.63 -19.72
N THR A 270 -23.47 -4.41 -19.69
CA THR A 270 -24.34 -4.68 -20.84
C THR A 270 -24.81 -3.41 -21.55
N GLN A 271 -24.90 -2.29 -20.85
CA GLN A 271 -25.40 -1.03 -21.38
C GLN A 271 -24.62 0.15 -20.79
N MET A 272 -24.29 1.11 -21.65
CA MET A 272 -23.60 2.34 -21.31
C MET A 272 -24.13 3.49 -22.18
N GLU A 273 -24.23 4.67 -21.61
CA GLU A 273 -24.67 5.90 -22.27
C GLU A 273 -23.73 7.05 -21.93
N ASN A 274 -23.67 8.02 -22.81
CA ASN A 274 -23.04 9.30 -22.44
C ASN A 274 -23.96 10.12 -21.51
N THR A 275 -23.50 11.27 -21.05
CA THR A 275 -24.27 12.16 -20.14
C THR A 275 -25.55 12.73 -20.78
N MET A 276 -25.74 12.63 -22.10
CA MET A 276 -26.92 13.04 -22.84
C MET A 276 -27.93 11.88 -23.07
N GLY A 277 -27.66 10.68 -22.52
CA GLY A 277 -28.51 9.49 -22.69
C GLY A 277 -28.35 8.80 -24.05
N ILE A 278 -27.29 9.12 -24.80
CA ILE A 278 -27.01 8.46 -26.09
C ILE A 278 -26.23 7.19 -25.81
N PRO A 279 -26.67 6.01 -26.32
CA PRO A 279 -25.94 4.76 -26.13
C PRO A 279 -24.52 4.83 -26.74
N ILE A 280 -23.54 4.35 -25.97
CA ILE A 280 -22.15 4.22 -26.37
C ILE A 280 -21.62 2.85 -25.97
N THR A 281 -20.58 2.37 -26.66
CA THR A 281 -19.98 1.06 -26.38
C THR A 281 -18.65 1.15 -25.65
N VAL A 282 -18.04 2.34 -25.62
CA VAL A 282 -16.70 2.55 -25.07
C VAL A 282 -16.65 3.81 -24.22
N ALA A 283 -16.07 3.69 -23.01
CA ALA A 283 -15.65 4.80 -22.17
C ALA A 283 -14.18 5.08 -22.44
N PRO A 284 -13.82 6.22 -23.08
CA PRO A 284 -12.50 6.37 -23.69
C PRO A 284 -11.35 6.61 -22.73
N GLY A 285 -11.61 6.96 -21.46
CA GLY A 285 -10.59 7.18 -20.45
C GLY A 285 -10.83 8.40 -19.56
N SER A 286 -9.81 8.84 -18.86
CA SER A 286 -9.89 9.92 -17.88
C SER A 286 -10.45 11.23 -18.45
N GLY A 287 -11.21 11.96 -17.62
CA GLY A 287 -11.82 13.24 -17.98
C GLY A 287 -13.22 13.13 -18.61
N HIS A 288 -13.75 11.92 -18.76
CA HIS A 288 -15.10 11.67 -19.26
C HIS A 288 -16.04 11.22 -18.15
N GLN A 289 -17.33 11.45 -18.35
CA GLN A 289 -18.39 10.89 -17.54
C GLN A 289 -19.33 10.07 -18.41
N VAL A 290 -19.71 8.91 -17.90
CA VAL A 290 -20.65 7.99 -18.57
C VAL A 290 -21.66 7.46 -17.58
N ASN A 291 -22.84 7.07 -18.07
CA ASN A 291 -23.82 6.33 -17.30
C ASN A 291 -23.71 4.85 -17.66
N ILE A 292 -23.62 3.99 -16.67
CA ILE A 292 -23.59 2.53 -16.84
C ILE A 292 -24.79 1.86 -16.22
N LYS A 293 -25.31 0.81 -16.83
CA LYS A 293 -26.35 -0.04 -16.27
C LYS A 293 -25.71 -1.07 -15.34
N THR A 294 -26.17 -1.11 -14.10
CA THR A 294 -25.78 -2.12 -13.11
C THR A 294 -26.98 -2.99 -12.74
N PRO A 295 -26.79 -4.17 -12.16
CA PRO A 295 -27.84 -4.86 -11.44
C PRO A 295 -28.48 -3.94 -10.39
N VAL A 296 -29.77 -4.16 -10.08
CA VAL A 296 -30.48 -3.33 -9.10
C VAL A 296 -29.72 -3.32 -7.77
N LEU A 297 -29.45 -2.13 -7.25
CA LEU A 297 -28.72 -1.93 -6.01
C LEU A 297 -29.68 -1.48 -4.92
N GLU A 298 -29.80 -2.27 -3.87
CA GLU A 298 -30.61 -1.95 -2.68
C GLU A 298 -29.88 -1.06 -1.67
N THR A 299 -28.59 -0.76 -1.91
CA THR A 299 -27.71 -0.07 -0.96
C THR A 299 -27.04 1.15 -1.56
N ASN A 300 -26.65 2.08 -0.69
CA ASN A 300 -25.90 3.28 -1.07
C ASN A 300 -24.58 2.92 -1.79
N VAL A 301 -24.39 3.49 -2.96
CA VAL A 301 -23.18 3.32 -3.81
C VAL A 301 -22.21 4.48 -3.72
N ARG A 302 -22.47 5.43 -2.82
CA ARG A 302 -21.59 6.58 -2.61
C ARG A 302 -20.16 6.12 -2.31
N PHE A 303 -19.18 6.76 -2.94
CA PHE A 303 -17.77 6.39 -2.91
C PHE A 303 -17.43 5.03 -3.54
N GLY A 304 -18.33 4.46 -4.34
CA GLY A 304 -18.08 3.23 -5.09
C GLY A 304 -16.94 3.43 -6.09
N LEU A 305 -16.05 2.42 -6.19
CA LEU A 305 -14.98 2.40 -7.16
C LEU A 305 -15.25 1.27 -8.17
N LEU A 306 -15.10 1.58 -9.46
CA LEU A 306 -15.33 0.62 -10.52
C LEU A 306 -14.01 0.04 -11.02
N VAL A 307 -13.92 -1.27 -11.07
CA VAL A 307 -12.72 -2.02 -11.44
C VAL A 307 -13.06 -2.95 -12.59
N ARG A 308 -12.19 -3.02 -13.59
CA ARG A 308 -12.22 -4.01 -14.67
C ARG A 308 -11.26 -5.15 -14.35
N THR A 309 -11.70 -6.38 -14.51
CA THR A 309 -10.84 -7.55 -14.43
C THR A 309 -10.39 -7.90 -15.85
N GLU A 310 -9.08 -7.96 -16.08
CA GLU A 310 -8.52 -8.48 -17.32
C GLU A 310 -8.69 -10.00 -17.32
N GLY A 311 -9.33 -10.53 -18.36
CA GLY A 311 -9.60 -11.95 -18.56
C GLY A 311 -8.35 -12.76 -18.90
#